data_0fd88229f9c0ce69191e63b0a03ae5ca
#
_entry.id   0fd88229f9c0ce69191e63b0a03ae5ca
#
_cell.length_a   1.000
_cell.length_b   1.000
_cell.length_c   1.000
_cell.angle_alpha   90.00
_cell.angle_beta   90.00
_cell.angle_gamma   90.00
#
_symmetry.space_group_name_H-M   'P 1'
#
loop_
_entity.id
_entity.type
_entity.pdbx_description
1 polymer ?
#
loop_
_entity_poly.entity_id
_entity_poly.type
_entity_poly.pdbx_seq_one_letter_code
_entity_poly.pdbx_strand_id
1 'polypeptide(L)'
;MATKLNLSPYIFNKNRERKPMSQNNNVSEGNWYILLAAWMVAAASTLGSIFFSHVMEFAPCVLCWYQRICLFPLVIILAIGLFPFDKAVVKYALPIAVSGWFVAAYHNLLYSGIIPQEMQPCTKGVSCTEKYIDLFGFLSIPMLSLIGFSILVSILFLLKKRTS
;
A
#
# COMPACT_ATOMS: atom_id res chain seq x y z
N MET A 1 -27.70 -30.45 -47.93
CA MET A 1 -26.89 -30.93 -46.81
C MET A 1 -26.69 -29.78 -45.86
N ALA A 2 -27.46 -29.72 -44.80
CA ALA A 2 -27.40 -28.62 -43.79
C ALA A 2 -26.67 -29.15 -42.56
N THR A 3 -25.46 -28.65 -42.34
CA THR A 3 -24.65 -28.98 -41.17
C THR A 3 -25.20 -28.21 -39.98
N LYS A 4 -25.86 -28.90 -39.05
CA LYS A 4 -26.30 -28.38 -37.76
C LYS A 4 -25.07 -28.10 -36.93
N LEU A 5 -24.72 -26.83 -36.76
CA LEU A 5 -23.81 -26.36 -35.71
C LEU A 5 -24.49 -26.58 -34.35
N ASN A 6 -23.99 -27.59 -33.63
CA ASN A 6 -24.40 -27.89 -32.27
C ASN A 6 -23.76 -26.85 -31.33
N LEU A 7 -24.44 -25.73 -31.11
CA LEU A 7 -24.11 -24.82 -30.05
C LEU A 7 -24.49 -25.50 -28.71
N SER A 8 -23.51 -26.13 -28.09
CA SER A 8 -23.62 -26.57 -26.72
C SER A 8 -23.97 -25.35 -25.85
N PRO A 9 -25.10 -25.37 -25.14
CA PRO A 9 -25.42 -24.28 -24.22
C PRO A 9 -24.43 -24.33 -23.06
N TYR A 10 -23.49 -23.42 -23.07
CA TYR A 10 -22.81 -23.05 -21.82
C TYR A 10 -23.89 -22.49 -20.91
N ILE A 11 -24.62 -23.40 -20.32
CA ILE A 11 -25.61 -23.08 -19.28
C ILE A 11 -24.83 -22.40 -18.17
N PHE A 12 -24.96 -21.09 -18.18
CA PHE A 12 -24.68 -20.22 -17.07
C PHE A 12 -25.40 -20.83 -15.86
N ASN A 13 -24.63 -21.60 -15.06
CA ASN A 13 -25.15 -22.21 -13.85
C ASN A 13 -25.43 -21.09 -12.84
N LYS A 14 -26.63 -20.51 -12.94
CA LYS A 14 -27.18 -19.47 -12.11
C LYS A 14 -27.53 -19.96 -10.69
N ASN A 15 -27.17 -21.20 -10.38
CA ASN A 15 -27.35 -21.82 -9.08
C ASN A 15 -26.05 -21.89 -8.27
N ARG A 16 -25.20 -20.86 -8.37
CA ARG A 16 -24.36 -20.58 -7.22
C ARG A 16 -25.28 -19.90 -6.20
N GLU A 17 -26.00 -20.74 -5.48
CA GLU A 17 -26.81 -20.38 -4.32
C GLU A 17 -26.05 -19.33 -3.52
N ARG A 18 -26.57 -18.13 -3.48
CA ARG A 18 -26.17 -17.14 -2.50
C ARG A 18 -26.54 -17.73 -1.16
N LYS A 19 -25.59 -18.47 -0.58
CA LYS A 19 -25.67 -18.86 0.82
C LYS A 19 -26.04 -17.59 1.59
N PRO A 20 -27.18 -17.55 2.31
CA PRO A 20 -27.57 -16.36 3.03
C PRO A 20 -26.44 -16.07 4.01
N MET A 21 -25.80 -14.90 3.87
CA MET A 21 -24.83 -14.40 4.81
C MET A 21 -25.55 -13.95 6.09
N SER A 22 -26.03 -14.95 6.85
CA SER A 22 -26.19 -14.80 8.28
C SER A 22 -24.79 -14.90 8.87
N GLN A 23 -24.01 -13.87 8.73
CA GLN A 23 -22.71 -13.80 9.36
C GLN A 23 -22.69 -12.62 10.32
N ASN A 24 -22.31 -12.96 11.55
CA ASN A 24 -21.85 -12.07 12.61
C ASN A 24 -21.52 -10.67 12.08
N ASN A 25 -22.51 -9.79 12.06
CA ASN A 25 -22.38 -8.41 11.58
C ASN A 25 -21.22 -7.69 12.30
N ASN A 26 -20.99 -8.04 13.57
CA ASN A 26 -19.93 -7.46 14.39
C ASN A 26 -18.50 -7.76 13.87
N VAL A 27 -18.25 -8.96 13.31
CA VAL A 27 -16.92 -9.32 12.77
C VAL A 27 -16.68 -8.64 11.42
N SER A 28 -17.76 -8.50 10.61
CA SER A 28 -17.70 -7.80 9.33
C SER A 28 -17.45 -6.30 9.53
N GLU A 29 -18.15 -5.68 10.47
CA GLU A 29 -17.98 -4.26 10.79
C GLU A 29 -16.56 -3.97 11.34
N GLY A 30 -16.08 -4.78 12.29
CA GLY A 30 -14.74 -4.61 12.83
C GLY A 30 -13.62 -4.69 11.77
N ASN A 31 -13.77 -5.59 10.80
CA ASN A 31 -12.81 -5.73 9.69
C ASN A 31 -12.90 -4.55 8.71
N TRP A 32 -14.08 -3.99 8.50
CA TRP A 32 -14.28 -2.79 7.69
C TRP A 32 -13.57 -1.58 8.29
N TYR A 33 -13.69 -1.36 9.62
CA TYR A 33 -12.98 -0.26 10.31
C TYR A 33 -11.45 -0.42 10.24
N ILE A 34 -10.94 -1.64 10.33
CA ILE A 34 -9.50 -1.91 10.20
C ILE A 34 -9.02 -1.59 8.77
N LEU A 35 -9.80 -1.98 7.75
CA LEU A 35 -9.49 -1.65 6.36
C LEU A 35 -9.57 -0.14 6.11
N LEU A 36 -10.56 0.54 6.68
CA LEU A 36 -10.69 1.99 6.63
C LEU A 36 -9.48 2.68 7.27
N ALA A 37 -9.04 2.20 8.44
CA ALA A 37 -7.83 2.73 9.08
C ALA A 37 -6.58 2.58 8.20
N ALA A 38 -6.41 1.41 7.55
CA ALA A 38 -5.32 1.21 6.59
C ALA A 38 -5.40 2.20 5.43
N TRP A 39 -6.59 2.40 4.87
CA TRP A 39 -6.81 3.35 3.79
C TRP A 39 -6.53 4.79 4.23
N MET A 40 -6.98 5.20 5.41
CA MET A 40 -6.70 6.53 5.95
C MET A 40 -5.20 6.80 6.13
N VAL A 41 -4.44 5.82 6.64
CA VAL A 41 -2.99 5.93 6.77
C VAL A 41 -2.32 6.05 5.39
N ALA A 42 -2.73 5.23 4.42
CA ALA A 42 -2.19 5.28 3.06
C ALA A 42 -2.51 6.63 2.38
N ALA A 43 -3.75 7.11 2.51
CA ALA A 43 -4.19 8.39 1.95
C ALA A 43 -3.45 9.58 2.59
N ALA A 44 -3.34 9.61 3.92
CA ALA A 44 -2.60 10.65 4.63
C ALA A 44 -1.12 10.67 4.25
N SER A 45 -0.47 9.50 4.13
CA SER A 45 0.92 9.38 3.68
C SER A 45 1.10 9.87 2.24
N THR A 46 0.14 9.56 1.36
CA THR A 46 0.15 10.02 -0.04
C THR A 46 -0.01 11.53 -0.12
N LEU A 47 -0.98 12.11 0.59
CA LEU A 47 -1.19 13.57 0.63
C LEU A 47 0.03 14.29 1.22
N GLY A 48 0.59 13.78 2.31
CA GLY A 48 1.84 14.31 2.89
C GLY A 48 3.00 14.27 1.91
N SER A 49 3.15 13.16 1.18
CA SER A 49 4.21 13.00 0.18
C SER A 49 4.06 14.01 -0.99
N ILE A 50 2.83 14.27 -1.45
CA ILE A 50 2.53 15.26 -2.48
C ILE A 50 2.77 16.67 -1.94
N PHE A 51 2.31 16.95 -0.72
CA PHE A 51 2.49 18.26 -0.08
C PHE A 51 3.97 18.63 0.02
N PHE A 52 4.85 17.73 0.52
CA PHE A 52 6.28 18.00 0.63
C PHE A 52 6.94 18.27 -0.72
N SER A 53 6.50 17.64 -1.81
CA SER A 53 7.12 17.84 -3.12
C SER A 53 6.56 18.98 -3.94
N HIS A 54 5.29 19.36 -3.76
CA HIS A 54 4.65 20.40 -4.55
C HIS A 54 4.50 21.74 -3.80
N VAL A 55 4.33 21.71 -2.48
CA VAL A 55 4.16 22.93 -1.68
C VAL A 55 5.48 23.38 -1.08
N MET A 56 6.28 22.42 -0.57
CA MET A 56 7.58 22.71 0.02
C MET A 56 8.73 22.68 -1.01
N GLU A 57 8.42 22.34 -2.27
CA GLU A 57 9.38 22.28 -3.40
C GLU A 57 10.57 21.33 -3.14
N PHE A 58 10.44 20.37 -2.24
CA PHE A 58 11.50 19.37 -2.03
C PHE A 58 11.54 18.38 -3.16
N ALA A 59 12.62 18.40 -3.93
CA ALA A 59 12.82 17.46 -5.02
C ALA A 59 12.94 16.03 -4.47
N PRO A 60 12.03 15.11 -4.86
CA PRO A 60 12.05 13.74 -4.35
C PRO A 60 13.24 12.98 -4.93
N CYS A 61 14.01 12.32 -4.06
CA CYS A 61 15.07 11.41 -4.46
C CYS A 61 14.54 10.15 -5.14
N VAL A 62 15.40 9.36 -5.77
CA VAL A 62 15.04 8.12 -6.48
C VAL A 62 14.30 7.13 -5.55
N LEU A 63 14.78 6.96 -4.31
CA LEU A 63 14.15 6.06 -3.34
C LEU A 63 12.76 6.55 -2.89
N CYS A 64 12.57 7.87 -2.79
CA CYS A 64 11.25 8.45 -2.54
C CYS A 64 10.26 8.14 -3.68
N TRP A 65 10.73 8.11 -4.94
CA TRP A 65 9.90 7.72 -6.07
C TRP A 65 9.47 6.25 -5.99
N TYR A 66 10.37 5.34 -5.64
CA TYR A 66 10.02 3.92 -5.47
C TYR A 66 8.98 3.72 -4.35
N GLN A 67 9.11 4.45 -3.25
CA GLN A 67 8.10 4.42 -2.18
C GLN A 67 6.73 4.91 -2.67
N ARG A 68 6.67 5.98 -3.48
CA ARG A 68 5.43 6.49 -4.09
C ARG A 68 4.81 5.49 -5.06
N ILE A 69 5.62 4.81 -5.88
CA ILE A 69 5.15 3.76 -6.80
C ILE A 69 4.45 2.62 -6.03
N CYS A 70 4.89 2.31 -4.81
CA CYS A 70 4.20 1.34 -3.96
C CYS A 70 2.97 1.95 -3.27
N LEU A 71 3.04 3.21 -2.82
CA LEU A 71 2.01 3.84 -2.00
C LEU A 71 0.78 4.25 -2.79
N PHE A 72 0.94 4.82 -3.99
CA PHE A 72 -0.19 5.32 -4.80
C PHE A 72 -1.17 4.23 -5.23
N PRO A 73 -0.71 3.09 -5.81
CA PRO A 73 -1.64 2.00 -6.12
C PRO A 73 -2.27 1.41 -4.86
N LEU A 74 -1.57 1.44 -3.72
CA LEU A 74 -2.09 0.93 -2.46
C LEU A 74 -3.34 1.69 -2.00
N VAL A 75 -3.36 3.03 -2.14
CA VAL A 75 -4.53 3.86 -1.83
C VAL A 75 -5.73 3.46 -2.68
N ILE A 76 -5.52 3.23 -3.99
CA ILE A 76 -6.59 2.85 -4.92
C ILE A 76 -7.11 1.45 -4.61
N ILE A 77 -6.20 0.48 -4.42
CA ILE A 77 -6.55 -0.91 -4.12
C ILE A 77 -7.34 -1.01 -2.82
N LEU A 78 -6.92 -0.29 -1.77
CA LEU A 78 -7.62 -0.27 -0.48
C LEU A 78 -8.98 0.43 -0.59
N ALA A 79 -9.10 1.51 -1.37
CA ALA A 79 -10.38 2.18 -1.63
C ALA A 79 -11.37 1.25 -2.34
N ILE A 80 -10.93 0.53 -3.37
CA ILE A 80 -11.78 -0.44 -4.09
C ILE A 80 -12.24 -1.57 -3.14
N GLY A 81 -11.35 -2.04 -2.26
CA GLY A 81 -11.69 -3.08 -1.28
C GLY A 81 -12.61 -2.59 -0.16
N LEU A 82 -12.74 -1.30 0.02
CA LEU A 82 -13.62 -0.70 1.03
C LEU A 82 -15.08 -0.65 0.56
N PHE A 83 -15.33 -0.53 -0.76
CA PHE A 83 -16.65 -0.38 -1.37
C PHE A 83 -16.83 -1.28 -2.63
N PRO A 84 -17.43 -2.48 -2.53
CA PRO A 84 -17.92 -3.22 -1.35
C PRO A 84 -16.77 -3.84 -0.56
N PHE A 85 -17.00 -4.11 0.73
CA PHE A 85 -15.97 -4.73 1.56
C PHE A 85 -15.54 -6.09 0.99
N ASP A 86 -14.30 -6.15 0.48
CA ASP A 86 -13.72 -7.37 -0.08
C ASP A 86 -12.42 -7.74 0.65
N LYS A 87 -12.43 -8.91 1.29
CA LYS A 87 -11.28 -9.47 1.99
C LYS A 87 -10.11 -9.81 1.05
N ALA A 88 -10.41 -10.08 -0.22
CA ALA A 88 -9.39 -10.47 -1.22
C ALA A 88 -8.39 -9.34 -1.45
N VAL A 89 -8.78 -8.09 -1.22
CA VAL A 89 -7.92 -6.92 -1.39
C VAL A 89 -6.64 -6.99 -0.55
N VAL A 90 -6.72 -7.57 0.65
CA VAL A 90 -5.58 -7.71 1.56
C VAL A 90 -4.48 -8.59 0.95
N LYS A 91 -4.87 -9.60 0.15
CA LYS A 91 -3.92 -10.50 -0.51
C LYS A 91 -3.02 -9.75 -1.51
N TYR A 92 -3.56 -8.73 -2.16
CA TYR A 92 -2.83 -7.90 -3.14
C TYR A 92 -2.15 -6.71 -2.49
N ALA A 93 -2.78 -6.08 -1.52
CA ALA A 93 -2.26 -4.91 -0.82
C ALA A 93 -1.03 -5.24 0.05
N LEU A 94 -1.03 -6.40 0.72
CA LEU A 94 0.04 -6.78 1.63
C LEU A 94 1.42 -6.89 0.96
N PRO A 95 1.60 -7.60 -0.18
CA PRO A 95 2.91 -7.68 -0.83
C PRO A 95 3.41 -6.33 -1.32
N ILE A 96 2.52 -5.44 -1.78
CA ILE A 96 2.89 -4.08 -2.20
C ILE A 96 3.35 -3.26 -0.99
N ALA A 97 2.62 -3.33 0.13
CA ALA A 97 3.00 -2.64 1.35
C ALA A 97 4.34 -3.14 1.91
N VAL A 98 4.59 -4.45 1.87
CA VAL A 98 5.86 -5.06 2.29
C VAL A 98 7.01 -4.63 1.38
N SER A 99 6.80 -4.57 0.06
CA SER A 99 7.81 -4.07 -0.88
C SER A 99 8.16 -2.60 -0.58
N GLY A 100 7.14 -1.76 -0.35
CA GLY A 100 7.35 -0.36 0.06
C GLY A 100 8.09 -0.24 1.39
N TRP A 101 7.81 -1.13 2.35
CA TRP A 101 8.51 -1.18 3.62
C TRP A 101 10.00 -1.50 3.46
N PHE A 102 10.36 -2.47 2.60
CA PHE A 102 11.77 -2.78 2.32
C PHE A 102 12.52 -1.60 1.70
N VAL A 103 11.87 -0.90 0.76
CA VAL A 103 12.45 0.31 0.16
C VAL A 103 12.65 1.41 1.20
N ALA A 104 11.67 1.59 2.10
CA ALA A 104 11.76 2.58 3.19
C ALA A 104 12.84 2.22 4.21
N ALA A 105 12.99 0.93 4.56
CA ALA A 105 14.04 0.43 5.43
C ALA A 105 15.43 0.66 4.81
N TYR A 106 15.60 0.31 3.53
CA TYR A 106 16.84 0.56 2.81
C TYR A 106 17.20 2.05 2.77
N HIS A 107 16.21 2.92 2.48
CA HIS A 107 16.41 4.37 2.47
C HIS A 107 16.85 4.90 3.85
N ASN A 108 16.27 4.38 4.93
CA ASN A 108 16.65 4.78 6.28
C ASN A 108 18.06 4.31 6.68
N LEU A 109 18.47 3.09 6.28
CA LEU A 109 19.82 2.57 6.49
C LEU A 109 20.86 3.41 5.73
N LEU A 110 20.52 3.85 4.53
CA LEU A 110 21.35 4.73 3.71
C LEU A 110 21.52 6.11 4.37
N TYR A 111 20.41 6.68 4.85
CA TYR A 111 20.39 7.96 5.54
C TYR A 111 21.18 7.94 6.85
N SER A 112 21.15 6.80 7.57
CA SER A 112 21.90 6.59 8.81
C SER A 112 23.42 6.42 8.60
N GLY A 113 23.91 6.39 7.33
CA GLY A 113 25.31 6.24 7.01
C GLY A 113 25.88 4.83 7.22
N ILE A 114 25.00 3.83 7.48
CA ILE A 114 25.41 2.42 7.66
C ILE A 114 25.87 1.82 6.33
N ILE A 115 25.28 2.27 5.23
CA ILE A 115 25.61 1.81 3.87
C ILE A 115 26.55 2.84 3.23
N PRO A 116 27.70 2.40 2.63
CA PRO A 116 28.63 3.29 1.93
C PRO A 116 27.94 4.04 0.77
N GLN A 117 28.31 5.30 0.57
CA GLN A 117 27.72 6.16 -0.47
C GLN A 117 27.92 5.62 -1.90
N GLU A 118 28.89 4.76 -2.10
CA GLU A 118 29.18 4.13 -3.40
C GLU A 118 28.06 3.18 -3.87
N MET A 119 27.24 2.66 -2.95
CA MET A 119 26.11 1.79 -3.26
C MET A 119 24.77 2.55 -3.42
N GLN A 120 24.82 3.88 -3.47
CA GLN A 120 23.61 4.68 -3.62
C GLN A 120 23.10 4.63 -5.07
N PRO A 121 21.82 4.30 -5.31
CA PRO A 121 21.21 4.41 -6.65
C PRO A 121 21.01 5.87 -7.08
N CYS A 122 21.31 6.83 -6.20
CA CYS A 122 21.07 8.27 -6.35
C CYS A 122 22.28 9.01 -6.97
N THR A 123 22.99 8.40 -7.92
CA THR A 123 24.20 9.00 -8.55
C THR A 123 23.91 10.15 -9.51
N LYS A 124 22.65 10.32 -9.95
CA LYS A 124 22.22 11.42 -10.84
C LYS A 124 20.99 12.10 -10.22
N GLY A 125 21.18 13.31 -9.73
CA GLY A 125 20.09 14.15 -9.19
C GLY A 125 20.25 14.47 -7.70
N VAL A 126 19.13 14.54 -6.99
CA VAL A 126 19.12 14.88 -5.56
C VAL A 126 19.66 13.71 -4.74
N SER A 127 20.62 13.99 -3.87
CA SER A 127 21.20 13.01 -2.95
C SER A 127 20.15 12.42 -2.03
N CYS A 128 20.16 11.09 -1.85
CA CYS A 128 19.24 10.41 -0.93
C CYS A 128 19.55 10.67 0.55
N THR A 129 20.68 11.31 0.84
CA THR A 129 21.16 11.65 2.19
C THR A 129 21.03 13.14 2.51
N GLU A 130 20.43 13.95 1.62
CA GLU A 130 20.20 15.36 1.92
C GLU A 130 19.23 15.55 3.07
N LYS A 131 19.65 16.34 4.05
CA LYS A 131 18.87 16.69 5.23
C LYS A 131 17.99 17.89 4.92
N TYR A 132 16.83 17.66 4.28
CA TYR A 132 15.90 18.75 3.98
C TYR A 132 15.17 19.31 5.21
N ILE A 133 14.83 18.46 6.16
CA ILE A 133 14.17 18.86 7.42
C ILE A 133 14.50 17.85 8.51
N ASP A 134 15.11 18.32 9.59
CA ASP A 134 15.03 17.67 10.90
C ASP A 134 13.81 18.24 11.62
N LEU A 135 12.62 17.69 11.31
CA LEU A 135 11.40 18.09 12.00
C LEU A 135 11.51 17.62 13.45
N PHE A 136 11.63 18.56 14.39
CA PHE A 136 11.89 18.32 15.82
C PHE A 136 13.25 17.66 16.17
N GLY A 137 14.25 17.72 15.27
CA GLY A 137 15.59 17.18 15.57
C GLY A 137 15.73 15.64 15.51
N PHE A 138 14.62 14.90 15.38
CA PHE A 138 14.62 13.44 15.38
C PHE A 138 13.88 12.80 14.18
N LEU A 139 12.93 13.49 13.56
CA LEU A 139 12.14 12.95 12.45
C LEU A 139 12.71 13.38 11.11
N SER A 140 13.50 12.53 10.50
CA SER A 140 13.87 12.66 9.10
C SER A 140 12.74 12.13 8.18
N ILE A 141 12.62 12.67 6.97
CA ILE A 141 11.62 12.21 5.97
C ILE A 141 11.68 10.70 5.74
N PRO A 142 12.87 10.04 5.61
CA PRO A 142 12.97 8.59 5.50
C PRO A 142 12.40 7.83 6.70
N MET A 143 12.59 8.36 7.91
CA MET A 143 12.08 7.73 9.13
C MET A 143 10.55 7.78 9.20
N LEU A 144 9.96 8.91 8.80
CA LEU A 144 8.51 9.07 8.73
C LEU A 144 7.87 8.07 7.75
N SER A 145 8.50 7.85 6.60
CA SER A 145 8.02 6.87 5.61
C SER A 145 8.12 5.43 6.13
N LEU A 146 9.19 5.08 6.84
CA LEU A 146 9.35 3.76 7.45
C LEU A 146 8.27 3.49 8.51
N ILE A 147 7.95 4.48 9.34
CA ILE A 147 6.86 4.39 10.33
C ILE A 147 5.52 4.19 9.63
N GLY A 148 5.22 4.97 8.59
CA GLY A 148 3.99 4.86 7.82
C GLY A 148 3.79 3.47 7.20
N PHE A 149 4.81 2.94 6.54
CA PHE A 149 4.76 1.58 5.97
C PHE A 149 4.70 0.50 7.06
N SER A 150 5.36 0.67 8.21
CA SER A 150 5.29 -0.28 9.33
C SER A 150 3.88 -0.36 9.91
N ILE A 151 3.21 0.77 10.07
CA ILE A 151 1.81 0.82 10.51
C ILE A 151 0.91 0.13 9.48
N LEU A 152 1.06 0.42 8.19
CA LEU A 152 0.29 -0.19 7.11
C LEU A 152 0.45 -1.71 7.07
N VAL A 153 1.68 -2.21 7.08
CA VAL A 153 1.97 -3.64 7.08
C VAL A 153 1.36 -4.32 8.31
N SER A 154 1.48 -3.70 9.49
CA SER A 154 0.91 -4.23 10.74
C SER A 154 -0.61 -4.33 10.66
N ILE A 155 -1.29 -3.29 10.21
CA ILE A 155 -2.76 -3.27 10.06
C ILE A 155 -3.22 -4.33 9.04
N LEU A 156 -2.58 -4.41 7.88
CA LEU A 156 -2.92 -5.39 6.85
C LEU A 156 -2.64 -6.83 7.29
N PHE A 157 -1.58 -7.05 8.06
CA PHE A 157 -1.27 -8.36 8.63
C PHE A 157 -2.31 -8.79 9.68
N LEU A 158 -2.72 -7.87 10.55
CA LEU A 158 -3.80 -8.11 11.51
C LEU A 158 -5.13 -8.44 10.80
N LEU A 159 -5.45 -7.71 9.74
CA LEU A 159 -6.64 -7.95 8.95
C LEU A 159 -6.57 -9.32 8.25
N LYS A 160 -5.42 -9.68 7.68
CA LYS A 160 -5.19 -11.01 7.10
C LYS A 160 -5.42 -12.12 8.12
N LYS A 161 -4.86 -11.97 9.34
CA LYS A 161 -5.01 -12.97 10.42
C LYS A 161 -6.46 -13.14 10.86
N ARG A 162 -7.25 -12.04 10.87
CA ARG A 162 -8.67 -12.08 11.24
C ARG A 162 -9.57 -12.66 10.14
N THR A 163 -9.12 -12.58 8.88
CA THR A 163 -9.93 -13.01 7.73
C THR A 163 -9.52 -14.37 7.16
N SER A 164 -8.39 -14.92 7.61
CA SER A 164 -7.92 -16.27 7.29
C SER A 164 -8.57 -17.30 8.20
#